data_46efef45b42c46bf5abcc97f7369c95e
#
_entry.id   46efef45b42c46bf5abcc97f7369c95e
#
_cell.length_a   1.000
_cell.length_b   1.000
_cell.length_c   1.000
_cell.angle_alpha   90.00
_cell.angle_beta   90.00
_cell.angle_gamma   90.00
#
_symmetry.space_group_name_H-M   'P 1'
#
loop_
_entity.id
_entity.type
_entity.pdbx_description
1 polymer ?
#
loop_
_entity_poly.entity_id
_entity_poly.type
_entity_poly.pdbx_seq_one_letter_code
_entity_poly.pdbx_strand_id
1 'polypeptide(L)'
;MSHHRSVTALAAGVAANLALAAVVAGAQAGPSYLAVSGWSAGAVGPSNVRLSATTNGAIPKRADQFINDNVIVGIAWADLGTGTALVATIHPTLGRDSHQRPDSWHLHTVQLAGGATAPNDFCLVSVNSTPTGGIAIQGDSMTINLAASKLPDAGEGPISVGDLDAAVGFTVHGGDAGCVTGLGVRVRT
;
A
#
# COMPACT_ATOMS: atom_id res chain seq x y z
N MET A 1 0.99 53.71 -12.41
CA MET A 1 1.75 52.49 -12.79
C MET A 1 1.15 51.31 -12.07
N SER A 2 0.31 50.56 -12.75
CA SER A 2 -0.44 49.44 -12.18
C SER A 2 0.22 48.12 -12.57
N HIS A 3 0.71 47.34 -11.61
CA HIS A 3 1.30 46.04 -11.86
C HIS A 3 0.20 44.97 -11.75
N HIS A 4 -0.23 44.45 -12.87
CA HIS A 4 -0.98 43.22 -12.96
C HIS A 4 -0.07 42.03 -12.59
N ARG A 5 -0.35 41.36 -11.49
CA ARG A 5 0.20 40.02 -11.21
C ARG A 5 -0.75 38.98 -11.79
N SER A 6 -0.31 38.34 -12.84
CA SER A 6 -0.99 37.16 -13.38
C SER A 6 -0.88 35.99 -12.42
N VAL A 7 -2.01 35.46 -12.00
CA VAL A 7 -2.10 34.24 -11.20
C VAL A 7 -2.15 33.07 -12.20
N THR A 8 -1.06 32.32 -12.27
CA THR A 8 -1.02 31.04 -12.97
C THR A 8 -0.97 29.93 -11.93
N ALA A 9 -2.13 29.53 -11.45
CA ALA A 9 -2.27 28.31 -10.66
C ALA A 9 -3.51 27.59 -11.21
N LEU A 10 -3.34 26.38 -11.64
CA LEU A 10 -4.26 25.25 -11.79
C LEU A 10 -3.93 24.42 -13.03
N ALA A 11 -3.04 23.47 -12.87
CA ALA A 11 -2.98 22.32 -13.79
C ALA A 11 -2.40 21.03 -13.16
N ALA A 12 -2.08 20.99 -11.86
CA ALA A 12 -1.46 19.82 -11.24
C ALA A 12 -2.44 18.76 -10.67
N GLY A 13 -3.72 19.15 -10.47
CA GLY A 13 -4.68 18.29 -9.76
C GLY A 13 -5.37 17.21 -10.61
N VAL A 14 -5.31 17.29 -11.95
CA VAL A 14 -6.09 16.39 -12.82
C VAL A 14 -5.31 15.14 -13.24
N ALA A 15 -3.98 15.20 -13.26
CA ALA A 15 -3.16 14.09 -13.74
C ALA A 15 -3.08 12.91 -12.74
N ALA A 16 -3.11 13.19 -11.44
CA ALA A 16 -3.03 12.15 -10.41
C ALA A 16 -4.28 11.25 -10.38
N ASN A 17 -5.47 11.85 -10.54
CA ASN A 17 -6.73 11.11 -10.55
C ASN A 17 -6.90 10.21 -11.79
N LEU A 18 -6.31 10.58 -12.91
CA LEU A 18 -6.35 9.76 -14.13
C LEU A 18 -5.42 8.54 -14.03
N ALA A 19 -4.28 8.68 -13.37
CA ALA A 19 -3.36 7.57 -13.14
C ALA A 19 -3.95 6.51 -12.20
N LEU A 20 -4.67 6.95 -11.14
CA LEU A 20 -5.36 6.05 -10.22
C LEU A 20 -6.47 5.25 -10.92
N ALA A 21 -7.29 5.91 -11.74
CA ALA A 21 -8.33 5.24 -12.50
C ALA A 21 -7.76 4.21 -13.50
N ALA A 22 -6.59 4.48 -14.09
CA ALA A 22 -5.92 3.56 -15.00
C ALA A 22 -5.34 2.33 -14.26
N VAL A 23 -4.78 2.51 -13.07
CA VAL A 23 -4.26 1.40 -12.24
C VAL A 23 -5.39 0.47 -11.82
N VAL A 24 -6.52 1.03 -11.37
CA VAL A 24 -7.69 0.21 -10.97
C VAL A 24 -8.33 -0.48 -12.17
N ALA A 25 -8.34 0.15 -13.34
CA ALA A 25 -8.91 -0.44 -14.56
C ALA A 25 -8.08 -1.63 -15.10
N GLY A 26 -6.78 -1.70 -14.78
CA GLY A 26 -5.89 -2.81 -15.15
C GLY A 26 -5.79 -3.90 -14.09
N ALA A 27 -6.36 -3.69 -12.91
CA ALA A 27 -6.23 -4.61 -11.78
C ALA A 27 -6.84 -5.97 -12.10
N GLN A 28 -6.10 -7.03 -11.79
CA GLN A 28 -6.53 -8.39 -12.06
C GLN A 28 -7.44 -8.91 -10.95
N ALA A 29 -8.49 -9.62 -11.33
CA ALA A 29 -9.33 -10.33 -10.39
C ALA A 29 -8.48 -11.21 -9.45
N GLY A 30 -8.67 -11.04 -8.17
CA GLY A 30 -7.96 -11.75 -7.11
C GLY A 30 -8.94 -12.38 -6.13
N PRO A 31 -8.42 -13.00 -5.06
CA PRO A 31 -9.26 -13.44 -3.97
C PRO A 31 -10.07 -12.26 -3.40
N SER A 32 -11.34 -12.48 -3.08
CA SER A 32 -12.24 -11.44 -2.60
C SER A 32 -11.74 -10.69 -1.35
N TYR A 33 -10.90 -11.32 -0.54
CA TYR A 33 -10.27 -10.70 0.62
C TYR A 33 -9.14 -9.70 0.27
N LEU A 34 -8.73 -9.60 -1.00
CA LEU A 34 -7.83 -8.56 -1.52
C LEU A 34 -8.57 -7.49 -2.34
N ALA A 35 -9.84 -7.72 -2.69
CA ALA A 35 -10.64 -6.74 -3.40
C ALA A 35 -11.15 -5.67 -2.43
N VAL A 36 -10.41 -4.57 -2.28
CA VAL A 36 -10.79 -3.45 -1.40
C VAL A 36 -11.98 -2.72 -1.98
N SER A 37 -13.08 -2.67 -1.23
CA SER A 37 -14.33 -2.00 -1.60
C SER A 37 -14.53 -0.64 -0.91
N GLY A 38 -13.76 -0.38 0.15
CA GLY A 38 -13.79 0.88 0.87
C GLY A 38 -12.58 1.05 1.77
N TRP A 39 -12.19 2.30 2.02
CA TRP A 39 -11.08 2.59 2.92
C TRP A 39 -11.23 3.98 3.58
N SER A 40 -10.52 4.18 4.66
CA SER A 40 -10.35 5.50 5.26
C SER A 40 -8.96 5.64 5.89
N ALA A 41 -8.54 6.88 6.02
CA ALA A 41 -7.36 7.28 6.77
C ALA A 41 -7.67 8.54 7.55
N GLY A 42 -7.21 8.63 8.81
CA GLY A 42 -7.48 9.79 9.63
C GLY A 42 -6.59 9.88 10.86
N ALA A 43 -6.37 11.11 11.31
CA ALA A 43 -5.68 11.35 12.57
C ALA A 43 -6.56 10.93 13.77
N VAL A 44 -5.93 10.34 14.77
CA VAL A 44 -6.55 9.97 16.05
C VAL A 44 -5.76 10.65 17.17
N GLY A 45 -6.24 11.82 17.59
CA GLY A 45 -5.48 12.70 18.49
C GLY A 45 -4.23 13.28 17.81
N PRO A 46 -3.30 13.83 18.58
CA PRO A 46 -2.20 14.65 18.03
C PRO A 46 -1.07 13.84 17.40
N SER A 47 -0.96 12.55 17.70
CA SER A 47 0.26 11.78 17.35
C SER A 47 -0.03 10.40 16.75
N ASN A 48 -1.29 10.04 16.57
CA ASN A 48 -1.67 8.74 16.05
C ASN A 48 -2.54 8.86 14.82
N VAL A 49 -2.49 7.83 14.00
CA VAL A 49 -3.33 7.69 12.82
C VAL A 49 -4.06 6.36 12.85
N ARG A 50 -5.23 6.35 12.26
CA ARG A 50 -6.00 5.14 11.98
C ARG A 50 -6.22 5.01 10.49
N LEU A 51 -5.90 3.82 9.97
CA LEU A 51 -6.18 3.42 8.62
C LEU A 51 -7.19 2.27 8.67
N SER A 52 -8.10 2.22 7.73
CA SER A 52 -9.01 1.09 7.59
C SER A 52 -9.21 0.71 6.14
N ALA A 53 -9.49 -0.56 5.91
CA ALA A 53 -9.93 -1.09 4.62
C ALA A 53 -11.04 -2.10 4.84
N THR A 54 -12.02 -2.12 3.93
CA THR A 54 -13.05 -3.13 3.82
C THR A 54 -12.87 -3.84 2.49
N THR A 55 -12.97 -5.15 2.47
CA THR A 55 -12.79 -6.00 1.30
C THR A 55 -14.10 -6.71 0.93
N ASN A 56 -14.18 -7.27 -0.28
CA ASN A 56 -15.37 -8.00 -0.74
C ASN A 56 -15.51 -9.39 -0.10
N GLY A 57 -14.53 -9.84 0.68
CA GLY A 57 -14.57 -11.12 1.39
C GLY A 57 -13.81 -11.09 2.70
N ALA A 58 -14.08 -12.04 3.58
CA ALA A 58 -13.45 -12.10 4.89
C ALA A 58 -11.93 -12.21 4.79
N ILE A 59 -11.21 -11.34 5.51
CA ILE A 59 -9.75 -11.29 5.53
C ILE A 59 -9.23 -12.45 6.40
N PRO A 60 -8.44 -13.37 5.85
CA PRO A 60 -7.86 -14.46 6.62
C PRO A 60 -6.92 -13.93 7.70
N LYS A 61 -6.99 -14.52 8.90
CA LYS A 61 -6.14 -14.09 10.05
C LYS A 61 -4.82 -14.81 10.12
N ARG A 62 -4.67 -15.91 9.40
CA ARG A 62 -3.49 -16.78 9.45
C ARG A 62 -2.98 -17.09 8.05
N ALA A 63 -1.67 -17.27 7.93
CA ALA A 63 -0.98 -17.58 6.69
C ALA A 63 -1.38 -18.93 6.09
N ASP A 64 -1.67 -19.93 6.92
CA ASP A 64 -2.08 -21.29 6.50
C ASP A 64 -3.38 -21.33 5.69
N GLN A 65 -4.15 -20.25 5.71
CA GLN A 65 -5.43 -20.16 5.00
C GLN A 65 -5.29 -19.79 3.51
N PHE A 66 -4.13 -19.32 3.05
CA PHE A 66 -3.96 -18.81 1.68
C PHE A 66 -2.54 -18.79 1.11
N ILE A 67 -1.54 -19.24 1.86
CA ILE A 67 -0.15 -19.23 1.38
C ILE A 67 0.26 -20.64 0.97
N ASN A 68 -0.02 -20.99 -0.28
CA ASN A 68 0.47 -22.25 -0.85
C ASN A 68 1.73 -22.08 -1.73
N ASP A 69 2.09 -20.82 -2.14
CA ASP A 69 3.04 -20.62 -3.26
C ASP A 69 4.11 -19.55 -3.02
N ASN A 70 4.57 -19.34 -1.79
CA ASN A 70 5.56 -18.27 -1.49
C ASN A 70 5.15 -16.87 -1.97
N VAL A 71 3.86 -16.61 -2.05
CA VAL A 71 3.32 -15.32 -2.47
C VAL A 71 3.11 -14.43 -1.24
N ILE A 72 3.65 -13.23 -1.29
CA ILE A 72 3.34 -12.19 -0.30
C ILE A 72 2.00 -11.57 -0.70
N VAL A 73 1.07 -11.51 0.24
CA VAL A 73 -0.22 -10.85 0.05
C VAL A 73 -0.39 -9.73 1.06
N GLY A 74 -1.16 -8.71 0.71
CA GLY A 74 -1.39 -7.60 1.61
C GLY A 74 -2.41 -6.59 1.15
N ILE A 75 -2.61 -5.59 2.02
CA ILE A 75 -3.37 -4.37 1.74
C ILE A 75 -2.41 -3.20 1.92
N ALA A 76 -2.36 -2.32 0.93
CA ALA A 76 -1.52 -1.14 0.89
C ALA A 76 -2.36 0.12 1.03
N TRP A 77 -1.87 1.11 1.77
CA TRP A 77 -2.31 2.50 1.75
C TRP A 77 -1.15 3.30 1.15
N ALA A 78 -1.38 3.87 0.00
CA ALA A 78 -0.34 4.44 -0.86
C ALA A 78 -0.53 5.93 -1.11
N ASP A 79 0.57 6.65 -1.16
CA ASP A 79 0.74 7.92 -1.86
C ASP A 79 1.32 7.60 -3.25
N LEU A 80 0.48 7.71 -4.26
CA LEU A 80 0.85 7.39 -5.63
C LEU A 80 1.75 8.46 -6.26
N GLY A 81 1.73 9.67 -5.71
CA GLY A 81 2.58 10.78 -6.18
C GLY A 81 4.06 10.54 -5.89
N THR A 82 4.36 9.97 -4.74
CA THR A 82 5.73 9.64 -4.32
C THR A 82 6.08 8.17 -4.51
N GLY A 83 5.09 7.31 -4.74
CA GLY A 83 5.29 5.86 -4.80
C GLY A 83 5.58 5.23 -3.44
N THR A 84 5.29 5.91 -2.33
CA THR A 84 5.45 5.36 -0.99
C THR A 84 4.17 4.70 -0.50
N ALA A 85 4.28 3.64 0.29
CA ALA A 85 3.11 3.00 0.88
C ALA A 85 3.39 2.44 2.28
N LEU A 86 2.36 2.50 3.14
CA LEU A 86 2.26 1.62 4.30
C LEU A 86 1.50 0.37 3.87
N VAL A 87 2.06 -0.79 4.13
CA VAL A 87 1.45 -2.06 3.77
C VAL A 87 1.25 -2.93 4.99
N ALA A 88 0.07 -3.54 5.10
CA ALA A 88 -0.16 -4.68 5.98
C ALA A 88 -0.01 -5.95 5.14
N THR A 89 0.94 -6.79 5.50
CA THR A 89 1.24 -8.03 4.77
C THR A 89 1.15 -9.24 5.67
N ILE A 90 0.98 -10.37 5.05
CA ILE A 90 1.17 -11.68 5.64
C ILE A 90 1.89 -12.57 4.61
N HIS A 91 2.92 -13.28 5.04
CA HIS A 91 3.76 -14.12 4.18
C HIS A 91 4.54 -15.14 5.01
N PRO A 92 5.06 -16.22 4.41
CA PRO A 92 6.01 -17.11 5.06
C PRO A 92 7.27 -16.37 5.48
N THR A 93 8.04 -16.93 6.41
CA THR A 93 9.33 -16.35 6.82
C THR A 93 10.23 -16.15 5.60
N LEU A 94 10.53 -14.91 5.27
CA LEU A 94 11.43 -14.51 4.21
C LEU A 94 12.63 -13.78 4.81
N GLY A 95 13.81 -14.37 4.74
CA GLY A 95 15.07 -13.73 5.08
C GLY A 95 15.13 -13.16 6.51
N ARG A 96 15.23 -11.83 6.64
CA ARG A 96 15.43 -11.13 7.92
C ARG A 96 14.15 -10.94 8.76
N ASP A 97 12.99 -11.28 8.23
CA ASP A 97 11.70 -11.13 8.93
C ASP A 97 11.47 -12.16 10.04
N SER A 98 12.48 -12.96 10.36
CA SER A 98 12.46 -13.99 11.42
C SER A 98 12.09 -13.47 12.83
N HIS A 99 12.13 -12.14 13.04
CA HIS A 99 11.72 -11.50 14.29
C HIS A 99 10.26 -11.03 14.31
N GLN A 100 9.64 -10.92 13.17
CA GLN A 100 8.23 -10.62 13.01
C GLN A 100 7.50 -11.96 12.86
N ARG A 101 6.43 -12.19 13.58
CA ARG A 101 5.66 -13.43 13.47
C ARG A 101 5.19 -13.63 12.01
N PRO A 102 5.85 -14.47 11.20
CA PRO A 102 5.58 -14.54 9.75
C PRO A 102 4.17 -14.99 9.42
N ASP A 103 3.57 -15.77 10.33
CA ASP A 103 2.22 -16.32 10.19
C ASP A 103 1.12 -15.33 10.61
N SER A 104 1.47 -14.07 10.86
CA SER A 104 0.54 -13.04 11.26
C SER A 104 0.71 -11.78 10.45
N TRP A 105 -0.36 -11.02 10.29
CA TRP A 105 -0.33 -9.71 9.66
C TRP A 105 0.61 -8.77 10.41
N HIS A 106 1.49 -8.09 9.64
CA HIS A 106 2.44 -7.11 10.14
C HIS A 106 2.62 -5.96 9.14
N LEU A 107 3.28 -4.89 9.57
CA LEU A 107 3.38 -3.67 8.78
C LEU A 107 4.78 -3.52 8.18
N HIS A 108 4.84 -2.99 6.96
CA HIS A 108 6.04 -2.45 6.35
C HIS A 108 5.77 -1.08 5.76
N THR A 109 6.81 -0.25 5.68
CA THR A 109 6.83 0.89 4.77
C THR A 109 7.66 0.49 3.55
N VAL A 110 7.14 0.80 2.36
CA VAL A 110 7.74 0.37 1.10
C VAL A 110 7.84 1.52 0.12
N GLN A 111 8.81 1.39 -0.81
CA GLN A 111 8.91 2.23 -2.00
C GLN A 111 8.53 1.41 -3.21
N LEU A 112 7.68 1.99 -4.04
CA LEU A 112 7.21 1.43 -5.31
C LEU A 112 7.71 2.29 -6.47
N ALA A 113 7.87 1.68 -7.65
CA ALA A 113 8.17 2.38 -8.90
C ALA A 113 7.44 1.71 -10.07
N GLY A 114 7.31 2.43 -11.16
CA GLY A 114 6.87 1.87 -12.43
C GLY A 114 7.93 0.97 -13.07
N GLY A 115 7.63 0.42 -14.25
CA GLY A 115 8.57 -0.38 -15.03
C GLY A 115 8.43 -1.89 -14.85
N ALA A 116 7.48 -2.35 -14.04
CA ALA A 116 7.17 -3.77 -13.92
C ALA A 116 6.73 -4.36 -15.27
N THR A 117 7.03 -5.63 -15.49
CA THR A 117 6.58 -6.40 -16.65
C THR A 117 5.18 -6.96 -16.39
N ALA A 118 4.28 -6.77 -17.34
CA ALA A 118 2.95 -7.36 -17.21
C ALA A 118 3.03 -8.88 -16.91
N PRO A 119 2.24 -9.41 -16.00
CA PRO A 119 0.99 -8.85 -15.46
C PRO A 119 1.15 -8.06 -14.13
N ASN A 120 2.36 -7.63 -13.76
CA ASN A 120 2.56 -6.79 -12.58
C ASN A 120 2.35 -5.32 -12.94
N ASP A 121 1.95 -4.52 -11.94
CA ASP A 121 1.61 -3.11 -12.10
C ASP A 121 2.75 -2.19 -11.65
N PHE A 122 3.50 -2.61 -10.61
CA PHE A 122 4.60 -1.86 -10.02
C PHE A 122 5.79 -2.77 -9.70
N CYS A 123 6.95 -2.16 -9.56
CA CYS A 123 8.14 -2.75 -8.96
C CYS A 123 8.17 -2.44 -7.45
N LEU A 124 8.43 -3.45 -6.62
CA LEU A 124 8.85 -3.21 -5.24
C LEU A 124 10.34 -2.81 -5.26
N VAL A 125 10.63 -1.57 -4.93
CA VAL A 125 12.01 -1.04 -4.94
C VAL A 125 12.73 -1.36 -3.65
N SER A 126 12.07 -1.08 -2.51
CA SER A 126 12.64 -1.34 -1.19
C SER A 126 11.56 -1.57 -0.13
N VAL A 127 11.96 -2.27 0.92
CA VAL A 127 11.25 -2.30 2.20
C VAL A 127 12.04 -1.43 3.17
N ASN A 128 11.50 -0.26 3.53
CA ASN A 128 12.24 0.77 4.24
C ASN A 128 12.22 0.55 5.75
N SER A 129 11.09 0.12 6.30
CA SER A 129 10.94 -0.14 7.73
C SER A 129 9.83 -1.15 8.02
N THR A 130 9.81 -1.64 9.26
CA THR A 130 8.76 -2.50 9.79
C THR A 130 8.18 -1.82 11.03
N PRO A 131 7.24 -0.86 10.85
CA PRO A 131 6.69 -0.12 11.95
C PRO A 131 5.82 -1.01 12.84
N THR A 132 5.91 -0.77 14.16
CA THR A 132 4.99 -1.40 15.10
C THR A 132 3.65 -0.65 15.09
N GLY A 133 2.56 -1.38 14.94
CA GLY A 133 1.20 -0.86 14.99
C GLY A 133 0.21 -1.96 15.37
N GLY A 134 -0.94 -1.56 15.89
CA GLY A 134 -2.04 -2.50 16.15
C GLY A 134 -2.79 -2.80 14.86
N ILE A 135 -2.91 -4.08 14.49
CA ILE A 135 -3.76 -4.54 13.40
C ILE A 135 -4.93 -5.33 14.01
N ALA A 136 -6.14 -4.92 13.68
CA ALA A 136 -7.37 -5.61 14.05
C ALA A 136 -8.12 -6.04 12.79
N ILE A 137 -8.51 -7.32 12.72
CA ILE A 137 -9.28 -7.89 11.61
C ILE A 137 -10.60 -8.43 12.17
N GLN A 138 -11.71 -7.97 11.59
CA GLN A 138 -13.06 -8.40 11.92
C GLN A 138 -13.84 -8.67 10.63
N GLY A 139 -13.98 -9.95 10.27
CA GLY A 139 -14.62 -10.34 9.02
C GLY A 139 -13.87 -9.81 7.80
N ASP A 140 -14.50 -8.94 7.05
CA ASP A 140 -14.00 -8.28 5.85
C ASP A 140 -13.26 -6.95 6.10
N SER A 141 -13.17 -6.54 7.37
CA SER A 141 -12.58 -5.25 7.74
C SER A 141 -11.23 -5.42 8.42
N MET A 142 -10.26 -4.59 8.01
CA MET A 142 -8.97 -4.40 8.66
C MET A 142 -8.85 -2.98 9.17
N THR A 143 -8.41 -2.82 10.43
CA THR A 143 -8.08 -1.52 11.02
C THR A 143 -6.65 -1.53 11.54
N ILE A 144 -5.91 -0.48 11.24
CA ILE A 144 -4.54 -0.26 11.70
C ILE A 144 -4.51 1.00 12.56
N ASN A 145 -3.86 0.91 13.72
CA ASN A 145 -3.57 2.07 14.56
C ASN A 145 -2.06 2.13 14.79
N LEU A 146 -1.46 3.26 14.47
CA LEU A 146 -0.02 3.48 14.64
C LEU A 146 0.29 4.95 14.94
N ALA A 147 1.52 5.23 15.40
CA ALA A 147 1.98 6.59 15.53
C ALA A 147 2.13 7.25 14.14
N ALA A 148 1.74 8.52 14.01
CA ALA A 148 1.84 9.25 12.75
C ALA A 148 3.28 9.29 12.19
N SER A 149 4.28 9.36 13.07
CA SER A 149 5.71 9.30 12.72
C SER A 149 6.18 7.95 12.16
N LYS A 150 5.29 6.97 12.05
CA LYS A 150 5.57 5.65 11.47
C LYS A 150 4.97 5.48 10.08
N LEU A 151 4.29 6.49 9.55
CA LEU A 151 3.94 6.55 8.14
C LEU A 151 5.21 6.55 7.27
N PRO A 152 5.11 6.16 5.99
CA PRO A 152 6.25 6.17 5.09
C PRO A 152 6.90 7.55 4.99
N ASP A 153 8.23 7.56 4.78
CA ASP A 153 8.99 8.77 4.48
C ASP A 153 9.10 8.91 2.96
N ALA A 154 8.68 10.05 2.45
CA ALA A 154 8.73 10.37 1.01
C ALA A 154 10.00 11.15 0.61
N GLY A 155 11.04 11.15 1.47
CA GLY A 155 12.29 11.87 1.25
C GLY A 155 12.32 13.28 1.82
N GLU A 156 11.16 13.88 2.09
CA GLU A 156 10.99 15.17 2.76
C GLU A 156 10.46 15.03 4.19
N GLY A 157 10.40 13.81 4.68
CA GLY A 157 9.82 13.41 5.97
C GLY A 157 8.60 12.51 5.81
N PRO A 158 8.00 12.08 6.91
CA PRO A 158 6.83 11.21 6.88
C PRO A 158 5.66 11.88 6.17
N ILE A 159 5.02 11.14 5.26
CA ILE A 159 3.75 11.57 4.64
C ILE A 159 2.67 11.72 5.70
N SER A 160 1.68 12.55 5.41
CA SER A 160 0.48 12.66 6.24
C SER A 160 -0.62 11.71 5.75
N VAL A 161 -1.64 11.49 6.56
CA VAL A 161 -2.82 10.72 6.12
C VAL A 161 -3.57 11.39 4.97
N GLY A 162 -3.37 12.71 4.79
CA GLY A 162 -3.96 13.47 3.68
C GLY A 162 -3.27 13.23 2.34
N ASP A 163 -2.06 12.68 2.35
CA ASP A 163 -1.29 12.38 1.14
C ASP A 163 -1.63 10.98 0.59
N LEU A 164 -2.36 10.17 1.35
CA LEU A 164 -2.78 8.85 0.91
C LEU A 164 -3.91 8.96 -0.12
N ASP A 165 -3.67 8.43 -1.31
CA ASP A 165 -4.58 8.49 -2.46
C ASP A 165 -5.43 7.24 -2.61
N ALA A 166 -4.94 6.09 -2.13
CA ALA A 166 -5.57 4.81 -2.38
C ALA A 166 -5.35 3.80 -1.25
N ALA A 167 -6.29 2.85 -1.15
CA ALA A 167 -6.00 1.57 -0.52
C ALA A 167 -6.38 0.44 -1.47
N VAL A 168 -5.47 -0.51 -1.64
CA VAL A 168 -5.61 -1.63 -2.59
C VAL A 168 -5.08 -2.93 -1.99
N GLY A 169 -5.72 -4.03 -2.34
CA GLY A 169 -5.12 -5.35 -2.13
C GLY A 169 -4.04 -5.63 -3.16
N PHE A 170 -3.03 -6.39 -2.79
CA PHE A 170 -1.93 -6.71 -3.68
C PHE A 170 -1.31 -8.08 -3.43
N THR A 171 -0.56 -8.54 -4.43
CA THR A 171 0.35 -9.70 -4.32
C THR A 171 1.73 -9.30 -4.82
N VAL A 172 2.80 -9.87 -4.22
CA VAL A 172 4.18 -9.68 -4.70
C VAL A 172 4.66 -10.98 -5.33
N HIS A 173 5.25 -10.85 -6.50
CA HIS A 173 5.77 -11.97 -7.30
C HIS A 173 7.24 -11.76 -7.60
N GLY A 174 8.04 -12.82 -7.50
CA GLY A 174 9.43 -12.84 -7.93
C GLY A 174 9.58 -13.06 -9.44
N GLY A 175 10.77 -12.74 -9.96
CA GLY A 175 11.14 -13.02 -11.35
C GLY A 175 10.68 -11.96 -12.37
N ASP A 176 10.26 -10.76 -11.91
CA ASP A 176 9.92 -9.66 -12.83
C ASP A 176 11.19 -9.02 -13.37
N ALA A 177 11.46 -9.26 -14.68
CA ALA A 177 12.65 -8.76 -15.36
C ALA A 177 12.66 -7.22 -15.56
N GLY A 178 11.51 -6.56 -15.46
CA GLY A 178 11.39 -5.11 -15.50
C GLY A 178 11.77 -4.42 -14.20
N CYS A 179 11.83 -5.17 -13.10
CA CYS A 179 12.11 -4.65 -11.78
C CYS A 179 13.57 -4.91 -11.37
N VAL A 180 14.28 -3.87 -10.89
CA VAL A 180 15.68 -3.99 -10.43
C VAL A 180 15.82 -5.00 -9.29
N THR A 181 14.83 -5.09 -8.42
CA THR A 181 14.78 -6.09 -7.33
C THR A 181 14.32 -7.46 -7.80
N GLY A 182 13.82 -7.59 -9.03
CA GLY A 182 13.14 -8.78 -9.52
C GLY A 182 11.77 -9.02 -8.89
N LEU A 183 11.22 -8.04 -8.14
CA LEU A 183 9.96 -8.18 -7.41
C LEU A 183 8.89 -7.29 -8.03
N GLY A 184 7.90 -7.90 -8.64
CA GLY A 184 6.73 -7.25 -9.20
C GLY A 184 5.54 -7.25 -8.22
N VAL A 185 4.83 -6.14 -8.15
CA VAL A 185 3.61 -5.96 -7.35
C VAL A 185 2.41 -5.95 -8.28
N ARG A 186 1.44 -6.79 -7.99
CA ARG A 186 0.18 -6.88 -8.75
C ARG A 186 -0.98 -6.44 -7.87
N VAL A 187 -1.68 -5.40 -8.31
CA VAL A 187 -2.90 -4.92 -7.65
C VAL A 187 -4.05 -5.90 -7.89
N ARG A 188 -4.91 -6.06 -6.88
CA ARG A 188 -6.04 -6.99 -6.89
C ARG A 188 -7.35 -6.24 -6.65
N THR A 189 -8.36 -6.56 -7.42
CA THR A 189 -9.74 -6.03 -7.33
C THR A 189 -10.74 -7.15 -7.16
#